data_4d4dfc240b6496f083289f0dfa675138
#
_entry.id   4d4dfc240b6496f083289f0dfa675138
#
_cell.length_a   1.000
_cell.length_b   1.000
_cell.length_c   1.000
_cell.angle_alpha   90.00
_cell.angle_beta   90.00
_cell.angle_gamma   90.00
#
_symmetry.space_group_name_H-M   'P 1'
#
loop_
_entity.id
_entity.type
_entity.pdbx_description
1 polymer ?
#
loop_
_entity_poly.entity_id
_entity_poly.type
_entity_poly.pdbx_seq_one_letter_code
_entity_poly.pdbx_strand_id
1 'polypeptide(L)'
;MNFTPVREALTSLSRSNAGVASAVLLSMAASIALWMVFPDIDDENHLLEWLQALFLALACTVHGMRAWQEPDRQSLRFLMHAGLSALLFGFLLRELDIDQFGTAPAWAQLEKALRVVELLILIRVLIFFAPRARKVFSLAPQIFSMRITILTAIGGLLMIAGWPFDKKVFHGMPDAYALLGEEVFELGAYLLLFLASLSDTTAAARISLAPNRKAA
;
A
#
# COMPACT_ATOMS: atom_id res chain seq x y z
N MET A 1 20.54 -16.86 7.82
CA MET A 1 19.15 -17.38 7.91
C MET A 1 18.61 -17.57 6.50
N ASN A 2 18.01 -18.76 6.21
CA ASN A 2 17.43 -19.03 4.90
C ASN A 2 15.94 -18.62 4.90
N PHE A 3 15.61 -17.49 4.26
CA PHE A 3 14.26 -16.96 4.15
C PHE A 3 13.44 -17.52 2.99
N THR A 4 14.01 -18.46 2.22
CA THR A 4 13.38 -19.07 1.04
C THR A 4 11.98 -19.64 1.34
N PRO A 5 11.76 -20.45 2.41
CA PRO A 5 10.44 -21.04 2.67
C PRO A 5 9.37 -20.02 3.02
N VAL A 6 9.71 -18.95 3.73
CA VAL A 6 8.75 -17.86 4.06
C VAL A 6 8.36 -17.13 2.78
N ARG A 7 9.32 -16.82 1.92
CA ARG A 7 9.03 -16.16 0.64
C ARG A 7 8.14 -17.02 -0.27
N GLU A 8 8.38 -18.33 -0.33
CA GLU A 8 7.56 -19.25 -1.12
C GLU A 8 6.14 -19.35 -0.57
N ALA A 9 5.97 -19.44 0.74
CA ALA A 9 4.67 -19.47 1.39
C ALA A 9 3.86 -18.18 1.12
N LEU A 10 4.47 -17.01 1.28
CA LEU A 10 3.83 -15.72 0.99
C LEU A 10 3.48 -15.57 -0.49
N THR A 11 4.35 -16.02 -1.39
CA THR A 11 4.07 -15.98 -2.84
C THR A 11 2.93 -16.94 -3.21
N SER A 12 2.87 -18.12 -2.60
CA SER A 12 1.77 -19.07 -2.79
C SER A 12 0.45 -18.49 -2.28
N LEU A 13 0.46 -17.92 -1.07
CA LEU A 13 -0.70 -17.24 -0.49
C LEU A 13 -1.22 -16.12 -1.41
N SER A 14 -0.33 -15.28 -1.90
CA SER A 14 -0.70 -14.15 -2.77
C SER A 14 -1.26 -14.59 -4.14
N ARG A 15 -1.04 -15.83 -4.56
CA ARG A 15 -1.59 -16.39 -5.82
C ARG A 15 -3.01 -16.92 -5.68
N SER A 16 -3.43 -17.32 -4.48
CA SER A 16 -4.76 -17.87 -4.21
C SER A 16 -5.73 -16.76 -3.78
N ASN A 17 -6.89 -16.66 -4.43
CA ASN A 17 -7.93 -15.71 -4.00
C ASN A 17 -8.48 -16.08 -2.62
N ALA A 18 -8.70 -17.38 -2.38
CA ALA A 18 -9.12 -17.87 -1.08
C ALA A 18 -8.07 -17.59 -0.01
N GLY A 19 -6.78 -17.83 -0.32
CA GLY A 19 -5.67 -17.53 0.59
C GLY A 19 -5.60 -16.05 0.97
N VAL A 20 -5.70 -15.15 -0.01
CA VAL A 20 -5.70 -13.70 0.24
C VAL A 20 -6.90 -13.30 1.10
N ALA A 21 -8.11 -13.72 0.72
CA ALA A 21 -9.32 -13.40 1.47
C ALA A 21 -9.24 -13.95 2.92
N SER A 22 -8.77 -15.18 3.09
CA SER A 22 -8.59 -15.78 4.42
C SER A 22 -7.57 -15.00 5.26
N ALA A 23 -6.43 -14.59 4.69
CA ALA A 23 -5.42 -13.83 5.40
C ALA A 23 -5.97 -12.49 5.90
N VAL A 24 -6.69 -11.77 5.03
CA VAL A 24 -7.29 -10.48 5.39
C VAL A 24 -8.38 -10.66 6.45
N LEU A 25 -9.32 -11.58 6.24
CA LEU A 25 -10.41 -11.81 7.21
C LEU A 25 -9.88 -12.30 8.57
N LEU A 26 -8.85 -13.17 8.56
CA LEU A 26 -8.21 -13.63 9.79
C LEU A 26 -7.46 -12.51 10.50
N SER A 27 -6.78 -11.62 9.78
CA SER A 27 -6.11 -10.48 10.40
C SER A 27 -7.12 -9.54 11.05
N MET A 28 -8.21 -9.20 10.36
CA MET A 28 -9.28 -8.36 10.88
C MET A 28 -9.96 -9.01 12.10
N ALA A 29 -10.29 -10.30 12.02
CA ALA A 29 -10.89 -11.03 13.14
C ALA A 29 -9.94 -11.15 14.35
N ALA A 30 -8.66 -11.37 14.10
CA ALA A 30 -7.64 -11.43 15.15
C ALA A 30 -7.47 -10.06 15.84
N SER A 31 -7.51 -8.97 15.11
CA SER A 31 -7.45 -7.61 15.67
C SER A 31 -8.64 -7.35 16.60
N ILE A 32 -9.85 -7.69 16.17
CA ILE A 32 -11.06 -7.57 17.01
C ILE A 32 -10.95 -8.46 18.25
N ALA A 33 -10.50 -9.70 18.10
CA ALA A 33 -10.35 -10.61 19.23
C ALA A 33 -9.28 -10.16 20.23
N LEU A 34 -8.16 -9.61 19.75
CA LEU A 34 -7.12 -9.04 20.58
C LEU A 34 -7.62 -7.79 21.31
N TRP A 35 -8.36 -6.93 20.63
CA TRP A 35 -8.96 -5.73 21.23
C TRP A 35 -9.92 -6.07 22.35
N MET A 36 -10.72 -7.15 22.24
CA MET A 36 -11.59 -7.59 23.32
C MET A 36 -10.83 -7.97 24.61
N VAL A 37 -9.54 -8.33 24.48
CA VAL A 37 -8.68 -8.69 25.62
C VAL A 37 -7.80 -7.52 26.07
N PHE A 38 -7.37 -6.71 25.11
CA PHE A 38 -6.47 -5.58 25.28
C PHE A 38 -7.03 -4.36 24.54
N PRO A 39 -7.95 -3.60 25.15
CA PRO A 39 -8.65 -2.51 24.46
C PRO A 39 -7.76 -1.38 23.96
N ASP A 40 -6.56 -1.23 24.54
CA ASP A 40 -5.63 -0.13 24.22
C ASP A 40 -4.78 -0.42 22.94
N ILE A 41 -5.01 -1.53 22.23
CA ILE A 41 -4.20 -1.88 21.04
C ILE A 41 -4.50 -1.02 19.81
N ASP A 42 -5.63 -0.34 19.80
CA ASP A 42 -6.09 0.58 18.73
C ASP A 42 -5.83 2.05 19.04
N ASP A 43 -5.28 2.37 20.22
CA ASP A 43 -4.84 3.73 20.52
C ASP A 43 -3.65 4.17 19.66
N GLU A 44 -3.44 5.49 19.55
CA GLU A 44 -2.34 6.08 18.78
C GLU A 44 -0.97 5.52 19.22
N ASN A 45 -0.13 5.17 18.24
CA ASN A 45 1.19 4.55 18.43
C ASN A 45 1.18 3.15 19.09
N HIS A 46 0.06 2.44 19.01
CA HIS A 46 -0.06 1.08 19.53
C HIS A 46 0.06 0.00 18.45
N LEU A 47 -0.33 -1.24 18.80
CA LEU A 47 -0.01 -2.44 18.02
C LEU A 47 -0.56 -2.39 16.59
N LEU A 48 -1.80 -1.90 16.39
CA LEU A 48 -2.45 -1.94 15.08
C LEU A 48 -1.75 -0.99 14.10
N GLU A 49 -1.44 0.24 14.51
CA GLU A 49 -0.69 1.20 13.68
C GLU A 49 0.72 0.70 13.33
N TRP A 50 1.42 0.07 14.28
CA TRP A 50 2.74 -0.51 13.98
C TRP A 50 2.67 -1.66 12.98
N LEU A 51 1.60 -2.48 13.03
CA LEU A 51 1.38 -3.54 12.04
C LEU A 51 1.02 -2.95 10.66
N GLN A 52 0.24 -1.89 10.62
CA GLN A 52 -0.09 -1.14 9.42
C GLN A 52 1.17 -0.53 8.78
N ALA A 53 1.97 0.18 9.57
CA ALA A 53 3.24 0.73 9.14
C ALA A 53 4.20 -0.36 8.62
N LEU A 54 4.24 -1.54 9.28
CA LEU A 54 5.04 -2.68 8.83
C LEU A 54 4.59 -3.18 7.45
N PHE A 55 3.29 -3.39 7.22
CA PHE A 55 2.80 -3.85 5.92
C PHE A 55 3.04 -2.81 4.82
N LEU A 56 2.87 -1.53 5.12
CA LEU A 56 3.18 -0.44 4.20
C LEU A 56 4.67 -0.38 3.87
N ALA A 57 5.55 -0.48 4.86
CA ALA A 57 6.99 -0.49 4.68
C ALA A 57 7.44 -1.68 3.82
N LEU A 58 6.90 -2.89 4.08
CA LEU A 58 7.18 -4.07 3.28
C LEU A 58 6.68 -3.91 1.85
N ALA A 59 5.45 -3.45 1.64
CA ALA A 59 4.88 -3.23 0.32
C ALA A 59 5.66 -2.17 -0.47
N CYS A 60 5.96 -1.02 0.16
CA CYS A 60 6.77 0.06 -0.41
C CYS A 60 8.14 -0.46 -0.85
N THR A 61 8.82 -1.22 0.03
CA THR A 61 10.14 -1.79 -0.25
C THR A 61 10.09 -2.77 -1.41
N VAL A 62 9.13 -3.70 -1.44
CA VAL A 62 8.99 -4.68 -2.54
C VAL A 62 8.74 -3.96 -3.87
N HIS A 63 7.85 -2.98 -3.91
CA HIS A 63 7.59 -2.20 -5.11
C HIS A 63 8.82 -1.39 -5.53
N GLY A 64 9.50 -0.73 -4.60
CA GLY A 64 10.71 0.03 -4.86
C GLY A 64 11.83 -0.86 -5.44
N MET A 65 12.06 -2.04 -4.84
CA MET A 65 13.04 -3.01 -5.35
C MET A 65 12.69 -3.51 -6.75
N ARG A 66 11.42 -3.82 -7.03
CA ARG A 66 10.98 -4.26 -8.35
C ARG A 66 11.12 -3.15 -9.39
N ALA A 67 10.82 -1.89 -9.04
CA ALA A 67 11.07 -0.75 -9.90
C ALA A 67 12.58 -0.56 -10.15
N TRP A 68 13.40 -0.71 -9.12
CA TRP A 68 14.86 -0.59 -9.25
C TRP A 68 15.46 -1.66 -10.15
N GLN A 69 15.01 -2.91 -10.01
CA GLN A 69 15.48 -4.07 -10.77
C GLN A 69 14.93 -4.13 -12.21
N GLU A 70 13.94 -3.29 -12.55
CA GLU A 70 13.36 -3.27 -13.90
C GLU A 70 14.35 -2.67 -14.89
N PRO A 71 14.83 -3.45 -15.88
CA PRO A 71 15.81 -2.97 -16.86
C PRO A 71 15.18 -1.96 -17.84
N ASP A 72 13.92 -2.18 -18.22
CA ASP A 72 13.20 -1.27 -19.10
C ASP A 72 12.41 -0.23 -18.31
N ARG A 73 13.02 0.94 -18.15
CA ARG A 73 12.38 2.09 -17.50
C ARG A 73 11.17 2.64 -18.26
N GLN A 74 10.92 2.17 -19.47
CA GLN A 74 9.77 2.52 -20.29
C GLN A 74 8.67 1.46 -20.22
N SER A 75 8.84 0.40 -19.46
CA SER A 75 7.82 -0.64 -19.29
C SER A 75 6.66 -0.16 -18.41
N LEU A 76 5.47 -0.72 -18.65
CA LEU A 76 4.32 -0.52 -17.76
C LEU A 76 4.64 -1.03 -16.36
N ARG A 77 5.42 -2.13 -16.23
CA ARG A 77 5.83 -2.69 -14.93
C ARG A 77 6.63 -1.68 -14.11
N PHE A 78 7.60 -0.99 -14.73
CA PHE A 78 8.34 0.06 -14.04
C PHE A 78 7.42 1.15 -13.52
N LEU A 79 6.52 1.67 -14.36
CA LEU A 79 5.59 2.74 -13.96
C LEU A 79 4.68 2.30 -12.81
N MET A 80 4.12 1.09 -12.88
CA MET A 80 3.24 0.56 -11.83
C MET A 80 3.98 0.44 -10.50
N HIS A 81 5.17 -0.16 -10.49
CA HIS A 81 5.92 -0.35 -9.25
C HIS A 81 6.47 0.96 -8.69
N ALA A 82 6.97 1.86 -9.53
CA ALA A 82 7.44 3.18 -9.07
C ALA A 82 6.28 4.02 -8.50
N GLY A 83 5.12 4.01 -9.19
CA GLY A 83 3.94 4.73 -8.72
C GLY A 83 3.38 4.19 -7.40
N LEU A 84 3.25 2.85 -7.30
CA LEU A 84 2.78 2.21 -6.06
C LEU A 84 3.77 2.41 -4.91
N SER A 85 5.09 2.32 -5.14
CA SER A 85 6.08 2.59 -4.10
C SER A 85 5.98 4.02 -3.58
N ALA A 86 5.80 5.01 -4.47
CA ALA A 86 5.64 6.40 -4.09
C ALA A 86 4.35 6.63 -3.27
N LEU A 87 3.23 6.06 -3.70
CA LEU A 87 1.95 6.16 -2.99
C LEU A 87 2.02 5.52 -1.60
N LEU A 88 2.59 4.31 -1.50
CA LEU A 88 2.72 3.57 -0.25
C LEU A 88 3.69 4.24 0.72
N PHE A 89 4.70 4.94 0.20
CA PHE A 89 5.58 5.76 1.03
C PHE A 89 4.83 6.92 1.68
N GLY A 90 3.90 7.56 0.96
CA GLY A 90 3.05 8.59 1.52
C GLY A 90 2.13 8.06 2.63
N PHE A 91 1.50 6.90 2.41
CA PHE A 91 0.70 6.25 3.45
C PHE A 91 1.55 5.87 4.67
N LEU A 92 2.75 5.33 4.46
CA LEU A 92 3.68 5.00 5.55
C LEU A 92 4.04 6.22 6.39
N LEU A 93 4.28 7.38 5.77
CA LEU A 93 4.56 8.62 6.49
C LEU A 93 3.33 9.16 7.23
N ARG A 94 2.12 8.82 6.79
CA ARG A 94 0.88 9.13 7.51
C ARG A 94 0.77 8.31 8.79
N GLU A 95 1.03 7.00 8.70
CA GLU A 95 0.89 6.07 9.81
C GLU A 95 2.01 6.21 10.86
N LEU A 96 3.15 6.75 10.50
CA LEU A 96 4.28 6.79 11.44
C LEU A 96 4.25 7.97 12.41
N ASP A 97 3.49 9.03 12.14
CA ASP A 97 3.43 10.26 12.96
C ASP A 97 4.78 10.60 13.65
N ILE A 98 5.81 10.76 12.81
CA ILE A 98 7.22 10.82 13.26
C ILE A 98 7.46 11.94 14.25
N ASP A 99 6.72 13.03 14.17
CA ASP A 99 6.83 14.16 15.10
C ASP A 99 6.40 13.79 16.52
N GLN A 100 5.61 12.73 16.70
CA GLN A 100 5.18 12.21 18.00
C GLN A 100 6.17 11.21 18.62
N PHE A 101 7.25 10.80 17.94
CA PHE A 101 8.24 9.87 18.50
C PHE A 101 9.03 10.43 19.67
N GLY A 102 8.93 11.73 19.95
CA GLY A 102 9.53 12.36 21.12
C GLY A 102 9.39 13.88 21.10
N THR A 103 9.77 14.50 22.21
CA THR A 103 9.65 15.96 22.40
C THR A 103 10.74 16.78 21.71
N ALA A 104 11.75 16.14 21.13
CA ALA A 104 12.84 16.85 20.45
C ALA A 104 12.37 17.48 19.13
N PRO A 105 12.64 18.76 18.87
CA PRO A 105 12.26 19.43 17.61
C PRO A 105 12.79 18.74 16.35
N ALA A 106 13.81 17.89 16.50
CA ALA A 106 14.43 17.13 15.40
C ALA A 106 13.43 16.16 14.74
N TRP A 107 12.48 15.59 15.49
CA TRP A 107 11.47 14.67 14.93
C TRP A 107 10.53 15.38 13.97
N ALA A 108 10.01 16.54 14.36
CA ALA A 108 9.17 17.35 13.48
C ALA A 108 9.93 17.86 12.24
N GLN A 109 11.24 18.15 12.37
CA GLN A 109 12.07 18.51 11.22
C GLN A 109 12.31 17.31 10.30
N LEU A 110 12.54 16.12 10.85
CA LEU A 110 12.68 14.88 10.09
C LEU A 110 11.40 14.57 9.30
N GLU A 111 10.24 14.65 9.94
CA GLU A 111 8.96 14.45 9.25
C GLU A 111 8.78 15.42 8.08
N LYS A 112 9.01 16.73 8.31
CA LYS A 112 8.95 17.73 7.25
C LYS A 112 9.90 17.41 6.09
N ALA A 113 11.12 16.98 6.39
CA ALA A 113 12.09 16.58 5.37
C ALA A 113 11.61 15.37 4.57
N LEU A 114 11.06 14.35 5.24
CA LEU A 114 10.52 13.17 4.57
C LEU A 114 9.28 13.48 3.73
N ARG A 115 8.40 14.39 4.16
CA ARG A 115 7.27 14.89 3.37
C ARG A 115 7.74 15.63 2.11
N VAL A 116 8.84 16.40 2.19
CA VAL A 116 9.45 17.01 1.01
C VAL A 116 10.00 15.96 0.05
N VAL A 117 10.68 14.93 0.58
CA VAL A 117 11.18 13.80 -0.23
C VAL A 117 10.02 13.08 -0.92
N GLU A 118 8.94 12.79 -0.20
CA GLU A 118 7.71 12.22 -0.77
C GLU A 118 7.18 13.04 -1.94
N LEU A 119 7.01 14.35 -1.72
CA LEU A 119 6.54 15.27 -2.77
C LEU A 119 7.44 15.25 -4.00
N LEU A 120 8.77 15.25 -3.83
CA LEU A 120 9.72 15.17 -4.94
C LEU A 120 9.61 13.84 -5.71
N ILE A 121 9.42 12.73 -5.00
CA ILE A 121 9.20 11.40 -5.61
C ILE A 121 7.89 11.41 -6.41
N LEU A 122 6.79 11.93 -5.85
CA LEU A 122 5.50 12.02 -6.53
C LEU A 122 5.60 12.91 -7.78
N ILE A 123 6.22 14.08 -7.69
CA ILE A 123 6.46 14.95 -8.84
C ILE A 123 7.26 14.21 -9.92
N ARG A 124 8.31 13.48 -9.53
CA ARG A 124 9.12 12.69 -10.47
C ARG A 124 8.30 11.62 -11.18
N VAL A 125 7.44 10.91 -10.44
CA VAL A 125 6.53 9.90 -11.01
C VAL A 125 5.53 10.56 -11.96
N LEU A 126 4.96 11.71 -11.60
CA LEU A 126 4.01 12.44 -12.45
C LEU A 126 4.66 12.96 -13.74
N ILE A 127 5.88 13.52 -13.66
CA ILE A 127 6.64 13.95 -14.84
C ILE A 127 6.90 12.76 -15.77
N PHE A 128 7.20 11.59 -15.20
CA PHE A 128 7.39 10.38 -16.00
C PHE A 128 6.06 9.87 -16.60
N PHE A 129 4.97 9.93 -15.85
CA PHE A 129 3.64 9.47 -16.26
C PHE A 129 3.00 10.37 -17.31
N ALA A 130 3.07 11.69 -17.16
CA ALA A 130 2.30 12.65 -17.97
C ALA A 130 2.44 12.44 -19.49
N PRO A 131 3.64 12.29 -20.08
CA PRO A 131 3.76 12.06 -21.53
C PRO A 131 3.27 10.68 -21.97
N ARG A 132 3.06 9.76 -21.03
CA ARG A 132 2.62 8.36 -21.28
C ARG A 132 1.15 8.14 -20.93
N ALA A 133 0.51 9.12 -20.34
CA ALA A 133 -0.86 9.02 -19.81
C ALA A 133 -1.84 8.46 -20.85
N ARG A 134 -1.84 9.03 -22.07
CA ARG A 134 -2.73 8.57 -23.16
C ARG A 134 -2.56 7.08 -23.46
N LYS A 135 -1.32 6.59 -23.48
CA LYS A 135 -1.03 5.17 -23.72
C LYS A 135 -1.45 4.30 -22.53
N VAL A 136 -1.19 4.76 -21.32
CA VAL A 136 -1.62 4.04 -20.08
C VAL A 136 -3.14 3.94 -20.05
N PHE A 137 -3.88 5.02 -20.33
CA PHE A 137 -5.34 4.99 -20.38
C PHE A 137 -5.88 4.07 -21.47
N SER A 138 -5.22 3.97 -22.64
CA SER A 138 -5.62 3.01 -23.67
C SER A 138 -5.41 1.55 -23.27
N LEU A 139 -4.55 1.29 -22.30
CA LEU A 139 -4.27 -0.02 -21.71
C LEU A 139 -5.11 -0.31 -20.46
N ALA A 140 -6.00 0.59 -20.07
CA ALA A 140 -6.80 0.47 -18.84
C ALA A 140 -7.50 -0.89 -18.68
N PRO A 141 -8.17 -1.48 -19.70
CA PRO A 141 -8.79 -2.80 -19.56
C PRO A 141 -7.78 -3.89 -19.18
N GLN A 142 -6.57 -3.83 -19.75
CA GLN A 142 -5.51 -4.80 -19.45
C GLN A 142 -4.94 -4.57 -18.05
N ILE A 143 -4.74 -3.32 -17.67
CA ILE A 143 -4.25 -2.94 -16.32
C ILE A 143 -5.23 -3.39 -15.26
N PHE A 144 -6.52 -3.14 -15.44
CA PHE A 144 -7.57 -3.54 -14.51
C PHE A 144 -7.79 -5.06 -14.42
N SER A 145 -7.35 -5.83 -15.41
CA SER A 145 -7.35 -7.29 -15.35
C SER A 145 -6.15 -7.88 -14.59
N MET A 146 -5.13 -7.08 -14.29
CA MET A 146 -3.95 -7.55 -13.57
C MET A 146 -4.26 -7.74 -12.09
N ARG A 147 -3.81 -8.87 -11.54
CA ARG A 147 -4.02 -9.21 -10.13
C ARG A 147 -3.52 -8.12 -9.18
N ILE A 148 -2.36 -7.55 -9.43
CA ILE A 148 -1.82 -6.44 -8.63
C ILE A 148 -2.81 -5.28 -8.56
N THR A 149 -3.42 -4.89 -9.67
CA THR A 149 -4.39 -3.80 -9.74
C THR A 149 -5.68 -4.15 -9.00
N ILE A 150 -6.17 -5.38 -9.17
CA ILE A 150 -7.38 -5.86 -8.49
C ILE A 150 -7.18 -5.82 -6.97
N LEU A 151 -6.09 -6.38 -6.46
CA LEU A 151 -5.82 -6.40 -5.02
C LEU A 151 -5.60 -4.99 -4.46
N THR A 152 -4.89 -4.13 -5.20
CA THR A 152 -4.71 -2.71 -4.82
C THR A 152 -6.06 -1.98 -4.78
N ALA A 153 -6.93 -2.20 -5.76
CA ALA A 153 -8.26 -1.58 -5.78
C ALA A 153 -9.13 -2.06 -4.61
N ILE A 154 -9.11 -3.35 -4.29
CA ILE A 154 -9.83 -3.89 -3.11
C ILE A 154 -9.25 -3.29 -1.82
N GLY A 155 -7.93 -3.16 -1.70
CA GLY A 155 -7.30 -2.46 -0.57
C GLY A 155 -7.80 -1.02 -0.44
N GLY A 156 -7.83 -0.27 -1.55
CA GLY A 156 -8.39 1.08 -1.56
C GLY A 156 -9.88 1.13 -1.18
N LEU A 157 -10.67 0.14 -1.59
CA LEU A 157 -12.09 0.04 -1.17
C LEU A 157 -12.23 -0.26 0.32
N LEU A 158 -11.36 -1.05 0.93
CA LEU A 158 -11.35 -1.27 2.38
C LEU A 158 -11.02 0.03 3.13
N MET A 159 -10.05 0.82 2.67
CA MET A 159 -9.76 2.14 3.26
C MET A 159 -10.98 3.05 3.18
N ILE A 160 -11.69 3.07 2.03
CA ILE A 160 -12.93 3.84 1.90
C ILE A 160 -14.01 3.31 2.85
N ALA A 161 -14.07 2.00 3.09
CA ALA A 161 -15.02 1.41 4.04
C ALA A 161 -14.68 1.72 5.50
N GLY A 162 -13.41 1.99 5.84
CA GLY A 162 -12.98 2.50 7.15
C GLY A 162 -13.35 3.97 7.38
N TRP A 163 -13.36 4.79 6.31
CA TRP A 163 -13.60 6.23 6.41
C TRP A 163 -14.85 6.67 7.19
N PRO A 164 -16.03 5.98 7.12
CA PRO A 164 -17.19 6.35 7.94
C PRO A 164 -16.95 6.21 9.45
N PHE A 165 -16.05 5.35 9.87
CA PHE A 165 -15.66 5.18 11.27
C PHE A 165 -14.76 6.34 11.70
N ASP A 166 -13.74 6.70 10.93
CA ASP A 166 -12.91 7.90 11.12
C ASP A 166 -13.76 9.18 11.26
N LYS A 167 -14.73 9.37 10.38
CA LYS A 167 -15.59 10.58 10.39
C LYS A 167 -16.79 10.46 11.33
N LYS A 168 -16.85 9.42 12.17
CA LYS A 168 -17.92 9.19 13.16
C LYS A 168 -19.32 9.35 12.55
N VAL A 169 -19.51 8.87 11.31
CA VAL A 169 -20.77 8.97 10.58
C VAL A 169 -21.90 8.21 11.30
N PHE A 170 -21.54 7.16 12.05
CA PHE A 170 -22.50 6.36 12.82
C PHE A 170 -22.80 7.03 14.17
N HIS A 171 -23.76 7.97 14.15
CA HIS A 171 -24.18 8.68 15.36
C HIS A 171 -24.62 7.73 16.46
N GLY A 172 -24.03 7.87 17.66
CA GLY A 172 -24.33 7.02 18.83
C GLY A 172 -23.43 5.79 18.98
N MET A 173 -22.50 5.56 18.05
CA MET A 173 -21.45 4.57 18.24
C MET A 173 -20.44 5.10 19.26
N PRO A 174 -20.02 4.31 20.29
CA PRO A 174 -18.94 4.70 21.18
C PRO A 174 -17.63 4.91 20.40
N ASP A 175 -16.84 5.90 20.80
CA ASP A 175 -15.59 6.27 20.11
C ASP A 175 -14.62 5.09 19.98
N ALA A 176 -14.49 4.24 20.99
CA ALA A 176 -13.65 3.05 20.95
C ALA A 176 -14.03 2.07 19.81
N TYR A 177 -15.33 1.90 19.52
CA TYR A 177 -15.76 1.03 18.41
C TYR A 177 -15.55 1.72 17.06
N ALA A 178 -15.65 3.04 17.00
CA ALA A 178 -15.35 3.79 15.79
C ALA A 178 -13.85 3.69 15.47
N LEU A 179 -12.97 3.92 16.43
CA LEU A 179 -11.53 3.80 16.29
C LEU A 179 -11.15 2.37 15.87
N LEU A 180 -11.61 1.35 16.59
CA LEU A 180 -11.36 -0.05 16.22
C LEU A 180 -11.83 -0.36 14.81
N GLY A 181 -13.01 0.15 14.40
CA GLY A 181 -13.54 -0.07 13.05
C GLY A 181 -12.62 0.50 11.98
N GLU A 182 -12.13 1.72 12.15
CA GLU A 182 -11.16 2.37 11.28
C GLU A 182 -9.89 1.52 11.17
N GLU A 183 -9.25 1.23 12.31
CA GLU A 183 -7.99 0.50 12.40
C GLU A 183 -8.04 -0.90 11.77
N VAL A 184 -9.14 -1.63 11.99
CA VAL A 184 -9.33 -2.97 11.43
C VAL A 184 -9.46 -2.94 9.90
N PHE A 185 -10.19 -1.95 9.35
CA PHE A 185 -10.29 -1.79 7.89
C PHE A 185 -8.98 -1.34 7.27
N GLU A 186 -8.24 -0.42 7.90
CA GLU A 186 -6.94 0.03 7.42
C GLU A 186 -5.91 -1.10 7.46
N LEU A 187 -5.84 -1.89 8.53
CA LEU A 187 -4.97 -3.05 8.62
C LEU A 187 -5.25 -4.06 7.50
N GLY A 188 -6.54 -4.37 7.26
CA GLY A 188 -6.95 -5.25 6.16
C GLY A 188 -6.53 -4.70 4.79
N ALA A 189 -6.68 -3.38 4.58
CA ALA A 189 -6.28 -2.70 3.37
C ALA A 189 -4.75 -2.78 3.15
N TYR A 190 -3.95 -2.47 4.16
CA TYR A 190 -2.49 -2.48 4.03
C TYR A 190 -1.91 -3.88 3.89
N LEU A 191 -2.51 -4.88 4.53
CA LEU A 191 -2.18 -6.29 4.25
C LEU A 191 -2.47 -6.64 2.78
N LEU A 192 -3.60 -6.20 2.21
CA LEU A 192 -3.91 -6.41 0.79
C LEU A 192 -2.89 -5.72 -0.12
N LEU A 193 -2.49 -4.49 0.17
CA LEU A 193 -1.47 -3.76 -0.58
C LEU A 193 -0.11 -4.49 -0.52
N PHE A 194 0.24 -5.05 0.63
CA PHE A 194 1.43 -5.90 0.76
C PHE A 194 1.30 -7.17 -0.09
N LEU A 195 0.17 -7.90 -0.02
CA LEU A 195 -0.05 -9.09 -0.84
C LEU A 195 -0.10 -8.76 -2.34
N ALA A 196 -0.63 -7.59 -2.72
CA ALA A 196 -0.58 -7.08 -4.09
C ALA A 196 0.87 -6.90 -4.57
N SER A 197 1.75 -6.41 -3.70
CA SER A 197 3.17 -6.22 -4.02
C SER A 197 3.88 -7.53 -4.40
N LEU A 198 3.40 -8.68 -3.91
CA LEU A 198 3.94 -10.01 -4.21
C LEU A 198 3.40 -10.61 -5.51
N SER A 199 2.40 -10.00 -6.14
CA SER A 199 1.76 -10.52 -7.36
C SER A 199 2.72 -10.56 -8.55
N ASP A 200 2.46 -11.49 -9.48
CA ASP A 200 3.20 -11.59 -10.73
C ASP A 200 2.84 -10.41 -11.66
N THR A 201 3.86 -9.75 -12.17
CA THR A 201 3.76 -8.61 -13.09
C THR A 201 4.50 -8.84 -14.40
N THR A 202 4.76 -10.10 -14.75
CA THR A 202 5.46 -10.48 -16.00
C THR A 202 4.74 -9.95 -17.25
N ALA A 203 3.41 -9.96 -17.25
CA ALA A 203 2.62 -9.39 -18.34
C ALA A 203 2.87 -7.89 -18.53
N ALA A 204 2.94 -7.12 -17.43
CA ALA A 204 3.22 -5.70 -17.47
C ALA A 204 4.64 -5.38 -17.96
N ALA A 205 5.62 -6.27 -17.73
CA ALA A 205 6.99 -6.10 -18.21
C ALA A 205 7.10 -6.12 -19.74
N ARG A 206 6.17 -6.82 -20.41
CA ARG A 206 6.16 -6.93 -21.89
C ARG A 206 5.51 -5.73 -22.58
N ILE A 207 4.88 -4.83 -21.83
CA ILE A 207 4.19 -3.65 -22.36
C ILE A 207 5.13 -2.45 -22.27
N SER A 208 5.68 -2.03 -23.43
CA SER A 208 6.50 -0.82 -23.53
C SER A 208 5.61 0.42 -23.64
N LEU A 209 5.94 1.46 -22.87
CA LEU A 209 5.31 2.78 -22.91
C LEU A 209 6.13 3.79 -23.74
N ALA A 210 7.17 3.34 -24.44
CA ALA A 210 7.94 4.19 -25.33
C ALA A 210 7.04 4.87 -26.37
N PRO A 211 7.27 6.14 -26.72
CA PRO A 211 6.56 6.80 -27.80
C PRO A 211 6.84 6.08 -29.11
N ASN A 212 5.80 5.88 -29.93
CA ASN A 212 5.97 5.31 -31.27
C ASN A 212 6.81 6.26 -32.12
N ARG A 213 8.07 5.92 -32.39
CA ARG A 213 8.98 6.67 -33.28
C ARG A 213 8.58 6.63 -34.77
N LYS A 214 7.43 6.06 -35.14
CA LYS A 214 6.99 5.88 -36.53
C LYS A 214 6.03 6.96 -37.03
N ALA A 215 6.03 8.15 -36.43
CA ALA A 215 5.20 9.27 -36.89
C ALA A 215 6.04 10.55 -37.03
N ALA A 216 7.16 10.48 -37.71
CA ALA A 216 7.91 11.64 -38.19
C ALA A 216 8.36 11.36 -39.62
#